data_da06ed78b78bad22a88904e896696379
#
_entry.id   da06ed78b78bad22a88904e896696379
#
_cell.length_a   1.000
_cell.length_b   1.000
_cell.length_c   1.000
_cell.angle_alpha   90.00
_cell.angle_beta   90.00
_cell.angle_gamma   90.00
#
_symmetry.space_group_name_H-M   'P 1'
#
loop_
_entity.id
_entity.type
_entity.pdbx_description
1 polymer ?
#
loop_
_entity_poly.entity_id
_entity_poly.type
_entity_poly.pdbx_seq_one_letter_code
_entity_poly.pdbx_strand_id
1 'polypeptide(L)'
;MRVFNFSAGPAAMPEEVLRQAADEMLDWHGSGMSVMEMSHRGKEFMSIHEAALTDLRDLLGVPASHRILFLQGGGIAENAIVPMNLLGSRKTADFVVTGSWSQKSFNEAKKYGTPHLAATGKTQDGFTRAPARAEWQLSDDPAYVHLCTNETIDGVETFEIPDLGDVPLVADVSSHILSRPMDVAKYGVLFGGAQKNIGMAGVTLVIVREDLLDRALSICPSAFEWKTIAANNSLYNTPPTYAIYIAGLVFQWLKRQGGLEAIEARNIEKAKLLYDTIDASSFYLNKVEPAARSRMNVPFFLADETRNEDFLAGAKARGLLQLKGHKSVGGMRASIYNAVPLEGVKALVEYMKDFEQRGA
;
A
#
# COMPACT_ATOMS: atom_id res chain seq x y z
N MET A 1 25.22 -12.25 -4.62
CA MET A 1 24.38 -11.13 -5.10
C MET A 1 22.94 -11.39 -4.64
N ARG A 2 22.21 -10.39 -4.16
CA ARG A 2 20.79 -10.57 -3.80
C ARG A 2 19.98 -10.75 -5.08
N VAL A 3 18.94 -11.58 -5.00
CA VAL A 3 17.95 -11.75 -6.07
C VAL A 3 17.06 -10.52 -6.21
N PHE A 4 16.46 -10.31 -7.37
CA PHE A 4 15.43 -9.30 -7.56
C PHE A 4 14.07 -9.89 -7.17
N ASN A 5 13.49 -9.35 -6.11
CA ASN A 5 12.23 -9.81 -5.55
C ASN A 5 11.07 -8.90 -5.99
N PHE A 6 10.17 -9.44 -6.82
CA PHE A 6 8.97 -8.77 -7.33
C PHE A 6 7.70 -9.13 -6.55
N SER A 7 7.84 -9.57 -5.30
CA SER A 7 6.70 -9.93 -4.46
C SER A 7 5.77 -8.73 -4.21
N ALA A 8 4.47 -9.00 -4.23
CA ALA A 8 3.46 -8.01 -3.96
C ALA A 8 3.28 -7.66 -2.47
N GLY A 9 3.82 -8.48 -1.59
CA GLY A 9 3.80 -8.30 -0.14
C GLY A 9 3.80 -9.64 0.62
N PRO A 10 4.72 -9.80 1.60
CA PRO A 10 5.81 -8.88 1.93
C PRO A 10 6.73 -8.60 0.74
N ALA A 11 7.08 -7.33 0.57
CA ALA A 11 7.83 -6.85 -0.59
C ALA A 11 9.34 -6.81 -0.35
N ALA A 12 10.10 -6.48 -1.41
CA ALA A 12 11.51 -6.16 -1.26
C ALA A 12 11.71 -4.98 -0.30
N MET A 13 12.79 -5.03 0.48
CA MET A 13 13.19 -3.95 1.38
C MET A 13 14.52 -3.35 0.94
N PRO A 14 14.77 -2.06 1.24
CA PRO A 14 16.06 -1.44 0.95
C PRO A 14 17.18 -2.21 1.66
N GLU A 15 18.25 -2.54 0.93
CA GLU A 15 19.36 -3.30 1.51
C GLU A 15 20.06 -2.55 2.62
N GLU A 16 20.20 -1.22 2.49
CA GLU A 16 20.75 -0.36 3.53
C GLU A 16 20.00 -0.49 4.87
N VAL A 17 18.65 -0.51 4.81
CA VAL A 17 17.79 -0.69 5.99
C VAL A 17 18.00 -2.05 6.61
N LEU A 18 18.08 -3.12 5.79
CA LEU A 18 18.30 -4.48 6.29
C LEU A 18 19.68 -4.64 6.95
N ARG A 19 20.72 -4.00 6.39
CA ARG A 19 22.07 -4.01 6.96
C ARG A 19 22.09 -3.27 8.29
N GLN A 20 21.55 -2.05 8.34
CA GLN A 20 21.47 -1.28 9.58
C GLN A 20 20.69 -2.05 10.66
N ALA A 21 19.56 -2.65 10.33
CA ALA A 21 18.78 -3.45 11.27
C ALA A 21 19.55 -4.69 11.78
N ALA A 22 20.39 -5.29 10.93
CA ALA A 22 21.24 -6.42 11.32
C ALA A 22 22.38 -5.97 12.25
N ASP A 23 23.00 -4.84 11.95
CA ASP A 23 24.09 -4.29 12.77
C ASP A 23 23.59 -3.86 14.17
N GLU A 24 22.37 -3.33 14.26
CA GLU A 24 21.73 -2.88 15.50
C GLU A 24 20.94 -4.01 16.21
N MET A 25 20.98 -5.25 15.70
CA MET A 25 20.11 -6.34 16.18
C MET A 25 20.33 -6.69 17.67
N LEU A 26 21.55 -6.68 18.15
CA LEU A 26 21.88 -7.04 19.53
C LEU A 26 22.07 -5.82 20.44
N ASP A 27 22.43 -4.69 19.88
CA ASP A 27 22.77 -3.48 20.63
C ASP A 27 22.37 -2.22 19.86
N TRP A 28 21.18 -1.75 20.09
CA TRP A 28 20.72 -0.50 19.49
C TRP A 28 21.41 0.70 20.18
N HIS A 29 22.29 1.39 19.46
CA HIS A 29 22.97 2.62 19.85
C HIS A 29 23.66 2.55 21.24
N GLY A 30 24.23 1.42 21.61
CA GLY A 30 24.92 1.25 22.90
C GLY A 30 23.99 1.05 24.10
N SER A 31 22.71 0.74 23.85
CA SER A 31 21.73 0.43 24.92
C SER A 31 21.95 -0.94 25.57
N GLY A 32 22.74 -1.80 24.94
CA GLY A 32 22.91 -3.19 25.33
C GLY A 32 21.69 -4.08 25.11
N MET A 33 20.71 -3.60 24.34
CA MET A 33 19.44 -4.29 24.07
C MET A 33 19.09 -4.26 22.58
N SER A 34 18.43 -5.30 22.11
CA SER A 34 17.69 -5.31 20.85
C SER A 34 16.44 -4.42 20.97
N VAL A 35 16.04 -3.78 19.88
CA VAL A 35 14.74 -3.07 19.81
C VAL A 35 13.57 -4.01 20.14
N MET A 36 13.69 -5.31 19.86
CA MET A 36 12.67 -6.32 20.20
C MET A 36 12.45 -6.50 21.70
N GLU A 37 13.44 -6.19 22.53
CA GLU A 37 13.43 -6.38 23.98
C GLU A 37 13.04 -5.11 24.74
N MET A 38 13.02 -3.95 24.05
CA MET A 38 12.76 -2.65 24.68
C MET A 38 11.33 -2.54 25.19
N SER A 39 11.19 -2.04 26.41
CA SER A 39 9.87 -1.59 26.87
C SER A 39 9.37 -0.48 25.95
N HIS A 40 8.15 -0.62 25.44
CA HIS A 40 7.51 0.43 24.60
C HIS A 40 7.24 1.73 25.36
N ARG A 41 7.45 1.76 26.69
CA ARG A 41 7.38 2.95 27.54
C ARG A 41 8.75 3.45 27.99
N GLY A 42 9.82 2.74 27.59
CA GLY A 42 11.20 3.17 27.86
C GLY A 42 11.64 4.29 26.93
N LYS A 43 12.59 5.11 27.39
CA LYS A 43 13.09 6.28 26.65
C LYS A 43 13.68 5.91 25.28
N GLU A 44 14.28 4.73 25.17
CA GLU A 44 14.88 4.25 23.93
C GLU A 44 13.82 4.03 22.85
N PHE A 45 12.78 3.25 23.17
CA PHE A 45 11.70 3.01 22.21
C PHE A 45 10.88 4.26 21.93
N MET A 46 10.64 5.10 22.95
CA MET A 46 9.95 6.39 22.76
C MET A 46 10.69 7.27 21.74
N SER A 47 12.02 7.32 21.77
CA SER A 47 12.79 8.06 20.76
C SER A 47 12.65 7.50 19.35
N ILE A 48 12.63 6.16 19.20
CA ILE A 48 12.38 5.47 17.93
C ILE A 48 10.99 5.84 17.39
N HIS A 49 9.98 5.74 18.24
CA HIS A 49 8.59 6.02 17.90
C HIS A 49 8.37 7.47 17.47
N GLU A 50 8.90 8.42 18.24
CA GLU A 50 8.81 9.85 17.95
C GLU A 50 9.54 10.23 16.66
N ALA A 51 10.71 9.65 16.42
CA ALA A 51 11.44 9.84 15.17
C ALA A 51 10.66 9.30 13.97
N ALA A 52 10.07 8.11 14.08
CA ALA A 52 9.26 7.53 13.02
C ALA A 52 8.02 8.37 12.70
N LEU A 53 7.33 8.90 13.73
CA LEU A 53 6.18 9.81 13.54
C LEU A 53 6.59 11.11 12.86
N THR A 54 7.71 11.71 13.30
CA THR A 54 8.23 12.97 12.75
C THR A 54 8.63 12.78 11.28
N ASP A 55 9.41 11.75 10.98
CA ASP A 55 9.87 11.48 9.62
C ASP A 55 8.73 11.19 8.66
N LEU A 56 7.71 10.44 9.11
CA LEU A 56 6.53 10.18 8.30
C LEU A 56 5.69 11.45 8.07
N ARG A 57 5.53 12.27 9.12
CA ARG A 57 4.82 13.56 9.00
C ARG A 57 5.48 14.47 7.99
N ASP A 58 6.82 14.58 8.05
CA ASP A 58 7.60 15.39 7.12
C ASP A 58 7.48 14.86 5.68
N LEU A 59 7.67 13.55 5.46
CA LEU A 59 7.63 12.93 4.14
C LEU A 59 6.29 13.12 3.42
N LEU A 60 5.19 12.99 4.16
CA LEU A 60 3.84 13.08 3.59
C LEU A 60 3.21 14.47 3.73
N GLY A 61 3.87 15.42 4.41
CA GLY A 61 3.28 16.73 4.71
C GLY A 61 1.98 16.61 5.51
N VAL A 62 1.92 15.68 6.49
CA VAL A 62 0.69 15.42 7.24
C VAL A 62 0.25 16.65 8.02
N PRO A 63 -0.95 17.22 7.77
CA PRO A 63 -1.42 18.41 8.48
C PRO A 63 -1.56 18.19 9.99
N ALA A 64 -1.50 19.28 10.77
CA ALA A 64 -1.71 19.25 12.23
C ALA A 64 -3.12 18.76 12.61
N SER A 65 -4.09 18.88 11.69
CA SER A 65 -5.46 18.38 11.84
C SER A 65 -5.60 16.86 11.73
N HIS A 66 -4.49 16.15 11.44
CA HIS A 66 -4.50 14.68 11.28
C HIS A 66 -3.59 14.02 12.31
N ARG A 67 -4.06 12.89 12.85
CA ARG A 67 -3.31 12.00 13.73
C ARG A 67 -2.72 10.86 12.92
N ILE A 68 -1.46 10.55 13.21
CA ILE A 68 -0.78 9.35 12.70
C ILE A 68 -0.88 8.28 13.78
N LEU A 69 -1.40 7.12 13.43
CA LEU A 69 -1.60 5.99 14.34
C LEU A 69 -0.86 4.76 13.80
N PHE A 70 -0.17 4.06 14.69
CA PHE A 70 0.40 2.75 14.42
C PHE A 70 -0.48 1.69 15.08
N LEU A 71 -1.14 0.87 14.25
CA LEU A 71 -2.01 -0.22 14.66
C LEU A 71 -1.43 -1.57 14.26
N GLN A 72 -2.25 -2.61 14.41
CA GLN A 72 -1.95 -3.98 14.03
C GLN A 72 -3.10 -4.56 13.20
N GLY A 73 -2.84 -5.65 12.47
CA GLY A 73 -3.88 -6.36 11.71
C GLY A 73 -3.80 -6.19 10.20
N GLY A 74 -2.98 -5.25 9.71
CA GLY A 74 -2.83 -4.96 8.29
C GLY A 74 -4.09 -4.37 7.65
N GLY A 75 -4.06 -4.12 6.33
CA GLY A 75 -5.21 -3.56 5.62
C GLY A 75 -6.49 -4.41 5.70
N ILE A 76 -6.36 -5.72 5.94
CA ILE A 76 -7.54 -6.58 6.12
C ILE A 76 -8.31 -6.24 7.40
N ALA A 77 -7.62 -5.97 8.51
CA ALA A 77 -8.29 -5.57 9.74
C ALA A 77 -8.94 -4.19 9.59
N GLU A 78 -8.32 -3.29 8.82
CA GLU A 78 -8.88 -1.96 8.57
C GLU A 78 -10.22 -2.01 7.83
N ASN A 79 -10.49 -3.05 7.03
CA ASN A 79 -11.81 -3.24 6.43
C ASN A 79 -12.94 -3.37 7.48
N ALA A 80 -12.61 -3.84 8.69
CA ALA A 80 -13.51 -3.90 9.83
C ALA A 80 -13.38 -2.67 10.75
N ILE A 81 -12.16 -2.21 10.99
CA ILE A 81 -11.86 -1.11 11.91
C ILE A 81 -12.42 0.22 11.39
N VAL A 82 -12.31 0.49 10.08
CA VAL A 82 -12.85 1.69 9.45
C VAL A 82 -14.37 1.85 9.70
N PRO A 83 -15.23 0.88 9.32
CA PRO A 83 -16.67 1.05 9.59
C PRO A 83 -16.99 1.11 11.08
N MET A 84 -16.26 0.40 11.95
CA MET A 84 -16.45 0.50 13.39
C MET A 84 -16.13 1.88 13.95
N ASN A 85 -15.20 2.62 13.36
CA ASN A 85 -14.81 3.95 13.81
C ASN A 85 -15.54 5.10 13.11
N LEU A 86 -16.12 4.90 11.94
CA LEU A 86 -16.66 6.00 11.13
C LEU A 86 -18.17 5.99 10.91
N LEU A 87 -18.86 4.85 11.05
CA LEU A 87 -20.29 4.81 10.77
C LEU A 87 -21.09 5.70 11.74
N GLY A 88 -20.70 5.78 13.02
CA GLY A 88 -21.39 6.61 14.00
C GLY A 88 -22.90 6.30 14.06
N SER A 89 -23.70 7.35 13.87
CA SER A 89 -25.16 7.21 13.76
C SER A 89 -25.67 6.89 12.35
N ARG A 90 -24.78 7.01 11.32
CA ARG A 90 -25.11 6.68 9.95
C ARG A 90 -25.02 5.17 9.73
N LYS A 91 -25.75 4.69 8.73
CA LYS A 91 -25.75 3.25 8.39
C LYS A 91 -25.12 2.97 7.04
N THR A 92 -24.93 4.01 6.22
CA THR A 92 -24.48 3.89 4.85
C THR A 92 -23.07 4.44 4.70
N ALA A 93 -22.25 3.73 3.95
CA ALA A 93 -20.98 4.20 3.43
C ALA A 93 -20.90 3.86 1.94
N ASP A 94 -20.30 4.74 1.16
CA ASP A 94 -20.19 4.59 -0.27
C ASP A 94 -18.83 3.97 -0.65
N PHE A 95 -18.84 3.13 -1.67
CA PHE A 95 -17.65 2.43 -2.12
C PHE A 95 -17.44 2.61 -3.62
N VAL A 96 -16.22 2.98 -3.99
CA VAL A 96 -15.75 2.94 -5.38
C VAL A 96 -14.89 1.67 -5.51
N VAL A 97 -15.42 0.69 -6.24
CA VAL A 97 -14.81 -0.65 -6.35
C VAL A 97 -14.02 -0.74 -7.65
N THR A 98 -12.71 -0.65 -7.53
CA THR A 98 -11.75 -0.64 -8.66
C THR A 98 -10.91 -1.91 -8.76
N GLY A 99 -11.09 -2.85 -7.83
CA GLY A 99 -10.36 -4.11 -7.82
C GLY A 99 -10.74 -5.02 -6.68
N SER A 100 -9.90 -6.01 -6.48
CA SER A 100 -10.11 -7.10 -5.51
C SER A 100 -10.08 -6.61 -4.05
N TRP A 101 -9.28 -5.57 -3.74
CA TRP A 101 -9.16 -5.06 -2.38
C TRP A 101 -10.33 -4.19 -1.99
N SER A 102 -10.72 -3.23 -2.82
CA SER A 102 -11.93 -2.44 -2.59
C SER A 102 -13.19 -3.31 -2.57
N GLN A 103 -13.24 -4.39 -3.35
CA GLN A 103 -14.35 -5.36 -3.29
C GLN A 103 -14.41 -6.08 -1.94
N LYS A 104 -13.26 -6.39 -1.33
CA LYS A 104 -13.22 -6.99 0.02
C LYS A 104 -13.68 -6.00 1.07
N SER A 105 -13.25 -4.74 0.99
CA SER A 105 -13.69 -3.67 1.89
C SER A 105 -15.21 -3.48 1.83
N PHE A 106 -15.77 -3.43 0.61
CA PHE A 106 -17.22 -3.37 0.38
C PHE A 106 -17.97 -4.56 1.03
N ASN A 107 -17.44 -5.77 0.86
CA ASN A 107 -18.07 -6.97 1.41
C ASN A 107 -17.98 -7.02 2.94
N GLU A 108 -16.86 -6.60 3.53
CA GLU A 108 -16.69 -6.58 5.00
C GLU A 108 -17.61 -5.55 5.65
N ALA A 109 -17.80 -4.38 5.03
CA ALA A 109 -18.66 -3.32 5.54
C ALA A 109 -20.13 -3.74 5.74
N LYS A 110 -20.60 -4.77 5.03
CA LYS A 110 -21.96 -5.36 5.21
C LYS A 110 -22.22 -5.90 6.62
N LYS A 111 -21.16 -6.19 7.36
CA LYS A 111 -21.29 -6.67 8.76
C LYS A 111 -21.61 -5.55 9.74
N TYR A 112 -21.35 -4.30 9.37
CA TYR A 112 -21.45 -3.13 10.24
C TYR A 112 -22.55 -2.15 9.82
N GLY A 113 -22.89 -2.14 8.53
CA GLY A 113 -23.86 -1.23 7.97
C GLY A 113 -24.36 -1.66 6.60
N THR A 114 -24.88 -0.71 5.84
CA THR A 114 -25.39 -0.91 4.48
C THR A 114 -24.44 -0.21 3.51
N PRO A 115 -23.43 -0.91 2.95
CA PRO A 115 -22.55 -0.29 1.96
C PRO A 115 -23.30 -0.08 0.66
N HIS A 116 -23.07 1.08 0.03
CA HIS A 116 -23.58 1.45 -1.27
C HIS A 116 -22.45 1.41 -2.31
N LEU A 117 -22.71 0.79 -3.46
CA LEU A 117 -21.75 0.77 -4.57
C LEU A 117 -21.90 2.06 -5.39
N ALA A 118 -21.06 3.04 -5.11
CA ALA A 118 -21.10 4.35 -5.80
C ALA A 118 -20.59 4.29 -7.22
N ALA A 119 -19.55 3.49 -7.49
CA ALA A 119 -19.01 3.25 -8.83
C ALA A 119 -18.19 1.96 -8.88
N THR A 120 -17.94 1.46 -10.09
CA THR A 120 -17.06 0.31 -10.27
C THR A 120 -16.20 0.44 -11.53
N GLY A 121 -14.94 0.00 -11.41
CA GLY A 121 -14.00 -0.16 -12.53
C GLY A 121 -14.08 -1.52 -13.22
N LYS A 122 -15.08 -2.34 -12.88
CA LYS A 122 -15.24 -3.69 -13.44
C LYS A 122 -15.77 -3.62 -14.88
N THR A 123 -15.09 -4.34 -15.78
CA THR A 123 -15.45 -4.56 -17.17
C THR A 123 -15.67 -6.05 -17.46
N GLN A 124 -15.81 -6.41 -18.72
CA GLN A 124 -15.85 -7.83 -19.14
C GLN A 124 -14.51 -8.56 -18.88
N ASP A 125 -13.39 -7.82 -18.91
CA ASP A 125 -12.04 -8.33 -18.72
C ASP A 125 -11.57 -8.29 -17.25
N GLY A 126 -12.46 -7.99 -16.33
CA GLY A 126 -12.17 -7.83 -14.91
C GLY A 126 -12.10 -6.35 -14.49
N PHE A 127 -11.28 -6.03 -13.50
CA PHE A 127 -11.06 -4.65 -13.09
C PHE A 127 -9.91 -4.06 -13.94
N THR A 128 -10.25 -3.11 -14.80
CA THR A 128 -9.30 -2.56 -15.79
C THR A 128 -9.20 -1.05 -15.78
N ARG A 129 -10.04 -0.35 -15.02
CA ARG A 129 -10.10 1.11 -15.02
C ARG A 129 -10.44 1.71 -13.66
N ALA A 130 -10.11 2.98 -13.48
CA ALA A 130 -10.59 3.81 -12.39
C ALA A 130 -11.74 4.68 -12.93
N PRO A 131 -12.98 4.57 -12.39
CA PRO A 131 -14.11 5.38 -12.85
C PRO A 131 -13.88 6.86 -12.50
N ALA A 132 -14.18 7.74 -13.46
CA ALA A 132 -14.10 9.19 -13.26
C ALA A 132 -15.11 9.64 -12.19
N ARG A 133 -14.84 10.76 -11.48
CA ARG A 133 -15.73 11.29 -10.43
C ARG A 133 -17.18 11.49 -10.92
N ALA A 134 -17.38 11.88 -12.17
CA ALA A 134 -18.70 12.07 -12.76
C ALA A 134 -19.55 10.79 -12.86
N GLU A 135 -18.93 9.62 -12.80
CA GLU A 135 -19.59 8.32 -12.82
C GLU A 135 -20.04 7.87 -11.40
N TRP A 136 -19.58 8.56 -10.34
CA TRP A 136 -19.90 8.14 -8.98
C TRP A 136 -21.30 8.61 -8.59
N GLN A 137 -22.12 7.68 -8.19
CA GLN A 137 -23.46 7.91 -7.65
C GLN A 137 -23.39 7.76 -6.13
N LEU A 138 -23.21 8.87 -5.41
CA LEU A 138 -23.16 8.87 -3.96
C LEU A 138 -24.57 8.78 -3.38
N SER A 139 -24.68 8.14 -2.20
CA SER A 139 -25.91 8.17 -1.40
C SER A 139 -26.10 9.57 -0.77
N ASP A 140 -27.30 9.86 -0.27
CA ASP A 140 -27.65 11.21 0.21
C ASP A 140 -26.86 11.64 1.46
N ASP A 141 -26.57 10.74 2.39
CA ASP A 141 -25.83 11.03 3.64
C ASP A 141 -24.87 9.88 4.00
N PRO A 142 -23.83 9.65 3.23
CA PRO A 142 -22.86 8.59 3.55
C PRO A 142 -21.98 9.01 4.74
N ALA A 143 -21.64 8.05 5.58
CA ALA A 143 -20.67 8.26 6.65
C ALA A 143 -19.27 8.57 6.11
N TYR A 144 -18.92 7.95 4.98
CA TYR A 144 -17.66 8.15 4.25
C TYR A 144 -17.78 7.56 2.85
N VAL A 145 -16.83 7.93 1.98
CA VAL A 145 -16.59 7.25 0.70
C VAL A 145 -15.29 6.46 0.81
N HIS A 146 -15.30 5.19 0.44
CA HIS A 146 -14.12 4.32 0.43
C HIS A 146 -13.56 4.13 -0.97
N LEU A 147 -12.24 4.24 -1.10
CA LEU A 147 -11.49 4.00 -2.32
C LEU A 147 -10.20 3.22 -2.00
N CYS A 148 -9.89 2.17 -2.75
CA CYS A 148 -8.54 1.62 -2.81
C CYS A 148 -7.80 2.31 -3.93
N THR A 149 -6.86 3.19 -3.61
CA THR A 149 -6.21 4.06 -4.60
C THR A 149 -5.16 3.34 -5.45
N ASN A 150 -4.74 2.14 -5.04
CA ASN A 150 -3.93 1.24 -5.87
C ASN A 150 -4.27 -0.22 -5.58
N GLU A 151 -4.88 -0.87 -6.52
CA GLU A 151 -5.28 -2.28 -6.46
C GLU A 151 -4.09 -3.19 -6.79
N THR A 152 -3.49 -3.76 -5.76
CA THR A 152 -2.27 -4.58 -5.87
C THR A 152 -2.42 -5.81 -6.78
N ILE A 153 -3.63 -6.37 -6.85
CA ILE A 153 -3.91 -7.59 -7.62
C ILE A 153 -4.20 -7.25 -9.07
N ASP A 154 -5.06 -6.25 -9.27
CA ASP A 154 -5.61 -5.91 -10.57
C ASP A 154 -4.74 -4.89 -11.32
N GLY A 155 -3.84 -4.18 -10.62
CA GLY A 155 -2.92 -3.21 -11.19
C GLY A 155 -3.57 -1.88 -11.58
N VAL A 156 -4.73 -1.57 -11.00
CA VAL A 156 -5.46 -0.31 -11.21
C VAL A 156 -5.06 0.71 -10.16
N GLU A 157 -4.60 1.87 -10.57
CA GLU A 157 -4.25 3.01 -9.69
C GLU A 157 -5.13 4.21 -10.01
N THR A 158 -5.62 4.89 -8.97
CA THR A 158 -6.36 6.15 -9.06
C THR A 158 -5.42 7.30 -8.72
N PHE A 159 -5.12 8.13 -9.71
CA PHE A 159 -4.20 9.27 -9.56
C PHE A 159 -4.92 10.55 -9.14
N GLU A 160 -6.12 10.77 -9.67
CA GLU A 160 -6.92 11.96 -9.37
C GLU A 160 -7.84 11.69 -8.18
N ILE A 161 -7.62 12.42 -7.11
CA ILE A 161 -8.43 12.33 -5.89
C ILE A 161 -9.46 13.45 -5.93
N PRO A 162 -10.76 13.11 -6.02
CA PRO A 162 -11.81 14.11 -6.13
C PRO A 162 -12.03 14.84 -4.80
N ASP A 163 -12.53 16.06 -4.92
CA ASP A 163 -13.13 16.76 -3.80
C ASP A 163 -14.56 16.21 -3.57
N LEU A 164 -14.84 15.81 -2.34
CA LEU A 164 -16.14 15.27 -1.90
C LEU A 164 -16.87 16.22 -0.94
N GLY A 165 -16.39 17.46 -0.81
CA GLY A 165 -16.91 18.43 0.16
C GLY A 165 -16.75 17.91 1.60
N ASP A 166 -17.86 17.88 2.36
CA ASP A 166 -17.85 17.48 3.77
C ASP A 166 -17.81 15.95 3.98
N VAL A 167 -17.97 15.14 2.92
CA VAL A 167 -17.97 13.69 3.03
C VAL A 167 -16.52 13.18 3.16
N PRO A 168 -16.16 12.49 4.26
CA PRO A 168 -14.81 12.00 4.44
C PRO A 168 -14.42 10.96 3.37
N LEU A 169 -13.29 11.15 2.71
CA LEU A 169 -12.70 10.13 1.85
C LEU A 169 -11.80 9.22 2.70
N VAL A 170 -12.04 7.92 2.63
CA VAL A 170 -11.24 6.86 3.24
C VAL A 170 -10.49 6.13 2.13
N ALA A 171 -9.17 6.08 2.22
CA ALA A 171 -8.36 5.44 1.20
C ALA A 171 -7.47 4.32 1.77
N ASP A 172 -7.59 3.12 1.16
CA ASP A 172 -6.54 2.10 1.26
C ASP A 172 -5.39 2.50 0.33
N VAL A 173 -4.28 2.89 0.93
CA VAL A 173 -3.06 3.31 0.24
C VAL A 173 -1.92 2.29 0.40
N SER A 174 -2.22 1.09 0.89
CA SER A 174 -1.22 0.08 1.27
C SER A 174 -0.14 -0.16 0.21
N SER A 175 -0.50 -0.16 -1.07
CA SER A 175 0.43 -0.55 -2.12
C SER A 175 1.09 0.60 -2.89
N HIS A 176 0.80 1.86 -2.52
CA HIS A 176 1.49 3.00 -3.14
C HIS A 176 1.88 4.13 -2.18
N ILE A 177 1.47 4.06 -0.90
CA ILE A 177 1.90 5.08 0.06
C ILE A 177 3.43 5.23 0.05
N LEU A 178 3.94 6.46 0.18
CA LEU A 178 5.36 6.80 0.10
C LEU A 178 6.01 6.54 -1.28
N SER A 179 5.23 6.27 -2.33
CA SER A 179 5.76 6.12 -3.68
C SER A 179 5.79 7.42 -4.49
N ARG A 180 5.08 8.43 -4.01
CA ARG A 180 4.94 9.76 -4.58
C ARG A 180 4.40 10.75 -3.54
N PRO A 181 4.50 12.06 -3.76
CA PRO A 181 3.80 13.06 -2.96
C PRO A 181 2.28 12.84 -2.97
N MET A 182 1.63 13.15 -1.85
CA MET A 182 0.19 13.05 -1.67
C MET A 182 -0.31 14.27 -0.90
N ASP A 183 -1.44 14.82 -1.33
CA ASP A 183 -2.14 15.85 -0.54
C ASP A 183 -3.01 15.17 0.52
N VAL A 184 -2.43 14.96 1.72
CA VAL A 184 -3.10 14.30 2.83
C VAL A 184 -4.37 15.04 3.29
N ALA A 185 -4.44 16.36 3.08
CA ALA A 185 -5.61 17.16 3.49
C ALA A 185 -6.91 16.77 2.76
N LYS A 186 -6.81 16.15 1.59
CA LYS A 186 -7.98 15.65 0.83
C LYS A 186 -8.66 14.42 1.43
N TYR A 187 -8.02 13.79 2.42
CA TYR A 187 -8.52 12.54 2.99
C TYR A 187 -9.03 12.74 4.41
N GLY A 188 -10.13 12.10 4.72
CA GLY A 188 -10.55 11.91 6.11
C GLY A 188 -9.71 10.84 6.79
N VAL A 189 -9.41 9.75 6.05
CA VAL A 189 -8.56 8.64 6.53
C VAL A 189 -7.73 8.08 5.41
N LEU A 190 -6.46 7.85 5.70
CA LEU A 190 -5.54 7.02 4.92
C LEU A 190 -5.15 5.82 5.78
N PHE A 191 -5.15 4.62 5.21
CA PHE A 191 -4.60 3.46 5.92
C PHE A 191 -3.79 2.56 5.00
N GLY A 192 -2.84 1.83 5.59
CA GLY A 192 -2.03 0.90 4.83
C GLY A 192 -1.24 -0.08 5.67
N GLY A 193 -1.15 -1.33 5.20
CA GLY A 193 -0.25 -2.33 5.77
C GLY A 193 1.20 -2.05 5.40
N ALA A 194 2.10 -2.14 6.37
CA ALA A 194 3.50 -1.74 6.18
C ALA A 194 4.32 -2.64 5.25
N GLN A 195 3.91 -3.87 5.01
CA GLN A 195 4.69 -4.91 4.32
C GLN A 195 4.97 -4.66 2.83
N LYS A 196 4.64 -3.48 2.32
CA LYS A 196 4.86 -3.08 0.93
C LYS A 196 5.94 -2.00 0.83
N ASN A 197 5.58 -0.72 0.94
CA ASN A 197 6.53 0.40 0.86
C ASN A 197 7.00 0.94 2.21
N ILE A 198 6.26 0.69 3.29
CA ILE A 198 6.55 1.24 4.62
C ILE A 198 7.66 0.46 5.34
N GLY A 199 7.66 -0.87 5.23
CA GLY A 199 8.62 -1.69 5.95
C GLY A 199 8.24 -3.17 5.99
N MET A 200 8.37 -3.80 7.16
CA MET A 200 8.00 -5.20 7.35
C MET A 200 6.52 -5.36 7.74
N ALA A 201 6.00 -6.59 7.63
CA ALA A 201 4.69 -6.94 8.16
C ALA A 201 4.65 -6.76 9.69
N GLY A 202 3.48 -6.40 10.22
CA GLY A 202 3.23 -6.29 11.67
C GLY A 202 2.61 -4.96 12.10
N VAL A 203 3.02 -3.84 11.50
CA VAL A 203 2.40 -2.53 11.74
C VAL A 203 1.43 -2.17 10.62
N THR A 204 0.34 -1.52 11.00
CA THR A 204 -0.61 -0.87 10.11
C THR A 204 -0.58 0.62 10.38
N LEU A 205 -0.39 1.40 9.33
CA LEU A 205 -0.46 2.84 9.41
C LEU A 205 -1.91 3.29 9.21
N VAL A 206 -2.37 4.20 10.07
CA VAL A 206 -3.60 4.97 9.88
C VAL A 206 -3.29 6.45 10.07
N ILE A 207 -3.71 7.29 9.12
CA ILE A 207 -3.67 8.74 9.26
C ILE A 207 -5.12 9.19 9.21
N VAL A 208 -5.61 9.77 10.31
CA VAL A 208 -7.02 10.11 10.49
C VAL A 208 -7.19 11.57 10.87
N ARG A 209 -8.15 12.24 10.26
CA ARG A 209 -8.53 13.62 10.60
C ARG A 209 -9.19 13.67 11.99
N GLU A 210 -8.79 14.61 12.84
CA GLU A 210 -9.17 14.65 14.27
C GLU A 210 -10.68 14.71 14.50
N ASP A 211 -11.42 15.41 13.64
CA ASP A 211 -12.89 15.53 13.76
C ASP A 211 -13.65 14.22 13.53
N LEU A 212 -12.96 13.17 13.09
CA LEU A 212 -13.52 11.85 12.83
C LEU A 212 -13.35 10.86 14.00
N LEU A 213 -12.59 11.23 15.04
CA LEU A 213 -12.23 10.34 16.15
C LEU A 213 -13.41 9.97 17.08
N ASP A 214 -14.47 10.78 17.10
CA ASP A 214 -15.61 10.61 18.01
C ASP A 214 -16.81 9.86 17.38
N ARG A 215 -16.57 9.05 16.32
CA ARG A 215 -17.64 8.40 15.56
C ARG A 215 -17.73 6.90 15.78
N ALA A 216 -16.96 6.33 16.72
CA ALA A 216 -16.89 4.90 16.93
C ALA A 216 -18.25 4.30 17.36
N LEU A 217 -18.56 3.14 16.78
CA LEU A 217 -19.68 2.31 17.22
C LEU A 217 -19.39 1.74 18.61
N SER A 218 -20.43 1.52 19.42
CA SER A 218 -20.30 0.95 20.76
C SER A 218 -19.72 -0.48 20.80
N ILE A 219 -19.73 -1.17 19.66
CA ILE A 219 -19.12 -2.49 19.50
C ILE A 219 -17.61 -2.42 19.19
N CYS A 220 -17.05 -1.23 18.93
CA CYS A 220 -15.63 -1.08 18.63
C CYS A 220 -14.79 -1.40 19.87
N PRO A 221 -13.92 -2.42 19.83
CA PRO A 221 -13.03 -2.71 20.94
C PRO A 221 -12.04 -1.56 21.17
N SER A 222 -11.73 -1.24 22.44
CA SER A 222 -10.80 -0.16 22.79
C SER A 222 -9.44 -0.26 22.09
N ALA A 223 -8.98 -1.48 21.81
CA ALA A 223 -7.72 -1.73 21.08
C ALA A 223 -7.76 -1.30 19.60
N PHE A 224 -8.95 -1.04 19.05
CA PHE A 224 -9.18 -0.61 17.67
C PHE A 224 -9.91 0.73 17.57
N GLU A 225 -10.28 1.32 18.70
CA GLU A 225 -10.93 2.63 18.75
C GLU A 225 -9.88 3.72 18.55
N TRP A 226 -9.93 4.41 17.41
CA TRP A 226 -8.91 5.39 17.02
C TRP A 226 -8.77 6.55 18.03
N LYS A 227 -9.86 6.97 18.68
CA LYS A 227 -9.80 7.97 19.74
C LYS A 227 -8.92 7.52 20.91
N THR A 228 -9.13 6.30 21.39
CA THR A 228 -8.35 5.69 22.46
C THR A 228 -6.88 5.51 22.05
N ILE A 229 -6.63 5.06 20.82
CA ILE A 229 -5.28 4.90 20.29
C ILE A 229 -4.57 6.25 20.15
N ALA A 230 -5.26 7.28 19.61
CA ALA A 230 -4.72 8.63 19.46
C ALA A 230 -4.38 9.28 20.80
N ALA A 231 -5.27 9.15 21.81
CA ALA A 231 -5.04 9.67 23.16
C ALA A 231 -3.82 9.05 23.85
N ASN A 232 -3.39 7.87 23.41
CA ASN A 232 -2.23 7.14 23.94
C ASN A 232 -1.05 7.11 22.97
N ASN A 233 -1.00 7.97 21.95
CA ASN A 233 0.05 8.01 20.94
C ASN A 233 0.40 6.61 20.36
N SER A 234 -0.62 5.81 20.06
CA SER A 234 -0.50 4.40 19.59
C SER A 234 0.10 3.41 20.61
N LEU A 235 0.26 3.81 21.87
CA LEU A 235 0.88 3.02 22.94
C LEU A 235 -0.13 2.56 24.00
N TYR A 236 -1.40 2.46 23.64
CA TYR A 236 -2.46 1.96 24.54
C TYR A 236 -2.16 0.54 25.03
N ASN A 237 -1.71 -0.32 24.13
CA ASN A 237 -1.11 -1.64 24.42
C ASN A 237 0.29 -1.73 23.81
N THR A 238 1.01 -2.82 24.02
CA THR A 238 2.33 -3.03 23.41
C THR A 238 2.21 -3.05 21.89
N PRO A 239 2.82 -2.09 21.18
CA PRO A 239 2.78 -2.04 19.72
C PRO A 239 3.79 -3.04 19.10
N PRO A 240 3.77 -3.25 17.79
CA PRO A 240 4.78 -4.03 17.10
C PRO A 240 6.11 -3.25 17.02
N THR A 241 6.84 -3.19 18.13
CA THR A 241 8.01 -2.32 18.34
C THR A 241 9.04 -2.42 17.23
N TYR A 242 9.44 -3.64 16.87
CA TYR A 242 10.44 -3.85 15.82
C TYR A 242 9.94 -3.44 14.44
N ALA A 243 8.65 -3.62 14.14
CA ALA A 243 8.10 -3.19 12.86
C ALA A 243 8.02 -1.66 12.75
N ILE A 244 7.77 -0.95 13.86
CA ILE A 244 7.82 0.52 13.92
C ILE A 244 9.25 1.02 13.71
N TYR A 245 10.24 0.38 14.36
CA TYR A 245 11.65 0.68 14.17
C TYR A 245 12.07 0.52 12.70
N ILE A 246 11.74 -0.59 12.07
CA ILE A 246 12.02 -0.84 10.65
C ILE A 246 11.33 0.21 9.74
N ALA A 247 10.08 0.57 10.04
CA ALA A 247 9.38 1.62 9.31
C ALA A 247 10.12 2.97 9.44
N GLY A 248 10.59 3.32 10.64
CA GLY A 248 11.41 4.52 10.87
C GLY A 248 12.69 4.52 10.04
N LEU A 249 13.39 3.39 9.97
CA LEU A 249 14.59 3.27 9.12
C LEU A 249 14.26 3.46 7.63
N VAL A 250 13.11 2.95 7.17
CA VAL A 250 12.66 3.16 5.78
C VAL A 250 12.32 4.63 5.54
N PHE A 251 11.66 5.32 6.48
CA PHE A 251 11.38 6.75 6.35
C PHE A 251 12.65 7.58 6.24
N GLN A 252 13.64 7.30 7.07
CA GLN A 252 14.96 7.93 6.99
C GLN A 252 15.66 7.61 5.65
N TRP A 253 15.59 6.37 5.19
CA TRP A 253 16.11 5.99 3.89
C TRP A 253 15.45 6.80 2.77
N LEU A 254 14.12 6.96 2.76
CA LEU A 254 13.39 7.77 1.76
C LEU A 254 13.85 9.24 1.79
N LYS A 255 14.06 9.84 2.98
CA LYS A 255 14.60 11.19 3.11
C LYS A 255 16.01 11.29 2.49
N ARG A 256 16.89 10.32 2.77
CA ARG A 256 18.24 10.26 2.16
C ARG A 256 18.22 10.05 0.64
N GLN A 257 17.17 9.42 0.11
CA GLN A 257 16.99 9.23 -1.34
C GLN A 257 16.50 10.49 -2.07
N GLY A 258 16.31 11.60 -1.38
CA GLY A 258 15.84 12.87 -1.94
C GLY A 258 14.34 13.13 -1.78
N GLY A 259 13.66 12.38 -0.89
CA GLY A 259 12.23 12.55 -0.62
C GLY A 259 11.31 11.95 -1.67
N LEU A 260 10.02 12.24 -1.54
CA LEU A 260 9.00 11.56 -2.34
C LEU A 260 9.00 11.98 -3.81
N GLU A 261 9.42 13.19 -4.14
CA GLU A 261 9.55 13.66 -5.53
C GLU A 261 10.63 12.87 -6.29
N ALA A 262 11.78 12.63 -5.67
CA ALA A 262 12.84 11.83 -6.27
C ALA A 262 12.44 10.35 -6.39
N ILE A 263 11.71 9.84 -5.42
CA ILE A 263 11.15 8.48 -5.44
C ILE A 263 10.11 8.35 -6.56
N GLU A 264 9.21 9.31 -6.71
CA GLU A 264 8.21 9.31 -7.79
C GLU A 264 8.88 9.28 -9.17
N ALA A 265 9.89 10.11 -9.40
CA ALA A 265 10.61 10.14 -10.67
C ALA A 265 11.19 8.76 -11.03
N ARG A 266 11.83 8.08 -10.05
CA ARG A 266 12.35 6.71 -10.24
C ARG A 266 11.23 5.68 -10.48
N ASN A 267 10.11 5.80 -9.79
CA ASN A 267 8.98 4.90 -9.95
C ASN A 267 8.31 5.07 -11.33
N ILE A 268 8.23 6.31 -11.83
CA ILE A 268 7.74 6.59 -13.19
C ILE A 268 8.69 5.93 -14.22
N GLU A 269 10.00 6.10 -14.07
CA GLU A 269 10.99 5.50 -14.97
C GLU A 269 10.88 3.97 -15.00
N LYS A 270 10.80 3.33 -13.83
CA LYS A 270 10.62 1.87 -13.70
C LYS A 270 9.34 1.37 -14.37
N ALA A 271 8.22 2.02 -14.05
CA ALA A 271 6.91 1.64 -14.59
C ALA A 271 6.87 1.84 -16.11
N LYS A 272 7.35 2.99 -16.60
CA LYS A 272 7.41 3.28 -18.03
C LYS A 272 8.22 2.25 -18.80
N LEU A 273 9.41 1.88 -18.30
CA LEU A 273 10.27 0.89 -18.94
C LEU A 273 9.55 -0.46 -19.12
N LEU A 274 8.82 -0.91 -18.10
CA LEU A 274 8.10 -2.17 -18.16
C LEU A 274 6.85 -2.10 -19.03
N TYR A 275 6.05 -1.05 -18.92
CA TYR A 275 4.86 -0.87 -19.76
C TYR A 275 5.21 -0.65 -21.24
N ASP A 276 6.23 0.16 -21.56
CA ASP A 276 6.70 0.32 -22.94
C ASP A 276 7.10 -1.02 -23.56
N THR A 277 7.71 -1.92 -22.77
CA THR A 277 8.09 -3.27 -23.24
C THR A 277 6.86 -4.13 -23.51
N ILE A 278 5.85 -4.08 -22.64
CA ILE A 278 4.60 -4.82 -22.81
C ILE A 278 3.84 -4.30 -24.04
N ASP A 279 3.70 -2.98 -24.16
CA ASP A 279 2.91 -2.34 -25.23
C ASP A 279 3.55 -2.46 -26.61
N ALA A 280 4.88 -2.58 -26.68
CA ALA A 280 5.60 -2.80 -27.95
C ALA A 280 5.57 -4.26 -28.45
N SER A 281 5.06 -5.19 -27.65
CA SER A 281 5.06 -6.63 -27.92
C SER A 281 3.66 -7.13 -28.28
N SER A 282 3.57 -8.08 -29.21
CA SER A 282 2.35 -8.88 -29.42
C SER A 282 2.31 -10.14 -28.54
N PHE A 283 3.40 -10.41 -27.83
CA PHE A 283 3.57 -11.58 -26.97
C PHE A 283 3.12 -11.35 -25.54
N TYR A 284 3.21 -10.08 -25.07
CA TYR A 284 2.80 -9.66 -23.72
C TYR A 284 1.56 -8.78 -23.77
N LEU A 285 0.67 -8.93 -22.80
CA LEU A 285 -0.58 -8.19 -22.71
C LEU A 285 -0.75 -7.56 -21.31
N ASN A 286 -1.21 -6.33 -21.24
CA ASN A 286 -1.75 -5.72 -20.03
C ASN A 286 -3.20 -5.27 -20.29
N LYS A 287 -4.11 -5.60 -19.38
CA LYS A 287 -5.55 -5.34 -19.54
C LYS A 287 -6.01 -4.00 -18.97
N VAL A 288 -5.15 -3.34 -18.19
CA VAL A 288 -5.50 -2.07 -17.52
C VAL A 288 -5.40 -0.91 -18.49
N GLU A 289 -6.41 -0.05 -18.50
CA GLU A 289 -6.40 1.19 -19.28
C GLU A 289 -5.16 2.03 -18.95
N PRO A 290 -4.46 2.59 -19.95
CA PRO A 290 -3.21 3.30 -19.74
C PRO A 290 -3.26 4.39 -18.66
N ALA A 291 -4.37 5.13 -18.57
CA ALA A 291 -4.57 6.19 -17.58
C ALA A 291 -4.71 5.68 -16.14
N ALA A 292 -5.01 4.39 -15.95
CA ALA A 292 -5.21 3.76 -14.65
C ALA A 292 -4.12 2.73 -14.30
N ARG A 293 -3.04 2.66 -15.06
CA ARG A 293 -1.97 1.69 -14.82
C ARG A 293 -1.18 2.00 -13.55
N SER A 294 -1.08 1.02 -12.67
CA SER A 294 -0.30 1.12 -11.44
C SER A 294 1.19 1.30 -11.70
N ARG A 295 1.81 2.26 -11.01
CA ARG A 295 3.27 2.42 -11.01
C ARG A 295 3.98 1.45 -10.07
N MET A 296 3.21 0.72 -9.23
CA MET A 296 3.74 -0.20 -8.22
C MET A 296 3.53 -1.67 -8.56
N ASN A 297 2.39 -2.02 -9.16
CA ASN A 297 1.99 -3.40 -9.40
C ASN A 297 1.57 -3.57 -10.86
N VAL A 298 2.42 -4.20 -11.64
CA VAL A 298 2.24 -4.38 -13.08
C VAL A 298 1.84 -5.82 -13.38
N PRO A 299 0.53 -6.12 -13.52
CA PRO A 299 0.10 -7.42 -14.03
C PRO A 299 0.37 -7.50 -15.53
N PHE A 300 0.76 -8.68 -16.01
CA PHE A 300 0.88 -8.94 -17.44
C PHE A 300 0.64 -10.42 -17.75
N PHE A 301 0.29 -10.70 -19.00
CA PHE A 301 -0.09 -12.01 -19.48
C PHE A 301 0.73 -12.35 -20.72
N LEU A 302 0.97 -13.63 -20.94
CA LEU A 302 1.46 -14.11 -22.21
C LEU A 302 0.26 -14.31 -23.15
N ALA A 303 0.42 -14.04 -24.43
CA ALA A 303 -0.60 -14.33 -25.44
C ALA A 303 -0.89 -15.84 -25.51
N ASP A 304 0.13 -16.67 -25.28
CA ASP A 304 0.00 -18.11 -25.05
C ASP A 304 0.25 -18.44 -23.58
N GLU A 305 -0.82 -18.55 -22.80
CA GLU A 305 -0.76 -18.85 -21.37
C GLU A 305 -0.18 -20.23 -21.03
N THR A 306 -0.10 -21.15 -21.99
CA THR A 306 0.51 -22.49 -21.77
C THR A 306 2.01 -22.36 -21.44
N ARG A 307 2.64 -21.25 -21.79
CA ARG A 307 4.05 -20.95 -21.55
C ARG A 307 4.33 -20.27 -20.21
N ASN A 308 3.32 -20.02 -19.38
CA ASN A 308 3.46 -19.31 -18.11
C ASN A 308 4.48 -19.99 -17.17
N GLU A 309 4.45 -21.32 -17.05
CA GLU A 309 5.37 -22.04 -16.14
C GLU A 309 6.81 -21.99 -16.68
N ASP A 310 7.03 -22.06 -18.00
CA ASP A 310 8.36 -21.90 -18.60
C ASP A 310 8.92 -20.49 -18.38
N PHE A 311 8.08 -19.46 -18.53
CA PHE A 311 8.45 -18.09 -18.23
C PHE A 311 8.88 -17.95 -16.77
N LEU A 312 8.09 -18.45 -15.83
CA LEU A 312 8.39 -18.36 -14.40
C LEU A 312 9.65 -19.15 -14.03
N ALA A 313 9.86 -20.32 -14.61
CA ALA A 313 11.07 -21.12 -14.38
C ALA A 313 12.33 -20.42 -14.91
N GLY A 314 12.28 -19.88 -16.12
CA GLY A 314 13.39 -19.13 -16.73
C GLY A 314 13.71 -17.84 -15.99
N ALA A 315 12.69 -17.10 -15.53
CA ALA A 315 12.86 -15.91 -14.68
C ALA A 315 13.57 -16.26 -13.37
N LYS A 316 13.11 -17.33 -12.70
CA LYS A 316 13.72 -17.82 -11.46
C LYS A 316 15.20 -18.20 -11.64
N ALA A 317 15.53 -18.86 -12.74
CA ALA A 317 16.91 -19.22 -13.05
C ALA A 317 17.84 -18.01 -13.21
N ARG A 318 17.28 -16.82 -13.53
CA ARG A 318 17.99 -15.52 -13.61
C ARG A 318 17.92 -14.70 -12.34
N GLY A 319 17.38 -15.25 -11.24
CA GLY A 319 17.24 -14.54 -9.95
C GLY A 319 16.10 -13.50 -9.96
N LEU A 320 15.13 -13.60 -10.89
CA LEU A 320 13.93 -12.77 -10.95
C LEU A 320 12.79 -13.55 -10.27
N LEU A 321 12.49 -13.21 -9.01
CA LEU A 321 11.61 -14.04 -8.17
C LEU A 321 10.24 -13.40 -7.96
N GLN A 322 9.24 -14.25 -7.63
CA GLN A 322 7.91 -13.84 -7.19
C GLN A 322 7.07 -13.14 -8.28
N LEU A 323 7.27 -13.52 -9.54
CA LEU A 323 6.54 -12.94 -10.69
C LEU A 323 5.18 -13.57 -10.93
N LYS A 324 4.84 -14.73 -10.30
CA LYS A 324 3.54 -15.38 -10.51
C LYS A 324 2.40 -14.47 -10.10
N GLY A 325 1.42 -14.28 -10.99
CA GLY A 325 0.23 -13.49 -10.72
C GLY A 325 -0.65 -14.08 -9.61
N HIS A 326 -1.58 -13.28 -9.12
CA HIS A 326 -2.51 -13.75 -8.09
C HIS A 326 -3.45 -14.81 -8.66
N LYS A 327 -3.79 -15.83 -7.86
CA LYS A 327 -4.63 -16.98 -8.28
C LYS A 327 -5.99 -16.60 -8.86
N SER A 328 -6.54 -15.43 -8.52
CA SER A 328 -7.83 -14.95 -9.04
C SER A 328 -7.73 -14.29 -10.40
N VAL A 329 -6.53 -13.90 -10.85
CA VAL A 329 -6.29 -13.18 -12.10
C VAL A 329 -5.45 -13.99 -13.08
N GLY A 330 -4.50 -14.78 -12.56
CA GLY A 330 -3.56 -15.55 -13.37
C GLY A 330 -2.38 -14.71 -13.87
N GLY A 331 -1.74 -15.19 -14.92
CA GLY A 331 -0.60 -14.52 -15.56
C GLY A 331 0.59 -14.26 -14.64
N MET A 332 1.26 -13.16 -14.87
CA MET A 332 2.37 -12.65 -14.07
C MET A 332 2.04 -11.30 -13.44
N ARG A 333 2.79 -10.95 -12.40
CA ARG A 333 2.76 -9.61 -11.81
C ARG A 333 4.14 -9.23 -11.30
N ALA A 334 4.67 -8.14 -11.83
CA ALA A 334 5.86 -7.51 -11.29
C ALA A 334 5.45 -6.40 -10.29
N SER A 335 5.73 -6.59 -9.01
CA SER A 335 5.58 -5.54 -8.00
C SER A 335 6.90 -4.81 -7.86
N ILE A 336 6.96 -3.58 -8.37
CA ILE A 336 8.17 -2.76 -8.51
C ILE A 336 8.22 -1.62 -7.50
N TYR A 337 7.91 -1.93 -6.25
CA TYR A 337 7.92 -0.98 -5.14
C TYR A 337 9.21 -0.17 -5.02
N ASN A 338 9.22 0.82 -4.14
CA ASN A 338 10.34 1.76 -3.96
C ASN A 338 11.71 1.08 -3.84
N ALA A 339 11.78 -0.04 -3.11
CA ALA A 339 13.03 -0.76 -2.86
C ALA A 339 13.50 -1.65 -4.02
N VAL A 340 12.68 -1.87 -5.03
CA VAL A 340 13.11 -2.59 -6.25
C VAL A 340 13.92 -1.60 -7.10
N PRO A 341 15.22 -1.86 -7.34
CA PRO A 341 16.07 -0.96 -8.10
C PRO A 341 15.73 -1.01 -9.59
N LEU A 342 16.09 0.06 -10.32
CA LEU A 342 15.89 0.14 -11.76
C LEU A 342 16.59 -1.01 -12.52
N GLU A 343 17.75 -1.45 -12.02
CA GLU A 343 18.50 -2.59 -12.56
C GLU A 343 17.68 -3.88 -12.51
N GLY A 344 16.86 -4.07 -11.48
CA GLY A 344 15.95 -5.22 -11.38
C GLY A 344 14.88 -5.19 -12.47
N VAL A 345 14.31 -4.01 -12.74
CA VAL A 345 13.32 -3.85 -13.82
C VAL A 345 13.98 -4.02 -15.19
N LYS A 346 15.19 -3.47 -15.39
CA LYS A 346 15.98 -3.69 -16.63
C LYS A 346 16.26 -5.17 -16.86
N ALA A 347 16.68 -5.90 -15.82
CA ALA A 347 16.93 -7.34 -15.91
C ALA A 347 15.65 -8.13 -16.27
N LEU A 348 14.49 -7.73 -15.73
CA LEU A 348 13.21 -8.33 -16.10
C LEU A 348 12.87 -8.05 -17.57
N VAL A 349 13.02 -6.82 -18.02
CA VAL A 349 12.74 -6.42 -19.42
C VAL A 349 13.67 -7.14 -20.40
N GLU A 350 14.96 -7.28 -20.07
CA GLU A 350 15.91 -8.06 -20.87
C GLU A 350 15.48 -9.51 -20.96
N TYR A 351 15.09 -10.11 -19.83
CA TYR A 351 14.57 -11.48 -19.82
C TYR A 351 13.29 -11.62 -20.66
N MET A 352 12.35 -10.68 -20.56
CA MET A 352 11.12 -10.70 -21.36
C MET A 352 11.41 -10.69 -22.84
N LYS A 353 12.31 -9.84 -23.32
CA LYS A 353 12.74 -9.77 -24.72
C LYS A 353 13.39 -11.07 -25.19
N ASP A 354 14.31 -11.65 -24.39
CA ASP A 354 14.94 -12.93 -24.69
C ASP A 354 13.93 -14.07 -24.75
N PHE A 355 12.95 -14.08 -23.85
CA PHE A 355 11.93 -15.13 -23.80
C PHE A 355 11.00 -15.07 -25.02
N GLU A 356 10.59 -13.87 -25.43
CA GLU A 356 9.80 -13.62 -26.63
C GLU A 356 10.55 -14.11 -27.89
N GLN A 357 11.83 -13.72 -28.06
CA GLN A 357 12.66 -14.13 -29.21
C GLN A 357 12.84 -15.66 -29.36
N ARG A 358 12.84 -16.38 -28.24
CA ARG A 358 12.94 -17.85 -28.23
C ARG A 358 11.61 -18.54 -28.55
N GLY A 359 10.52 -17.79 -28.51
CA GLY A 359 9.16 -18.28 -28.69
C GLY A 359 8.47 -17.84 -29.97
N ALA A 360 9.12 -16.97 -30.75
CA ALA A 360 8.66 -16.49 -32.05
C ALA A 360 8.98 -17.48 -33.17
#